data_fafcec5c16325552b07c97497680bd7c
#
_entry.id   fafcec5c16325552b07c97497680bd7c
#
_cell.length_a   1.000
_cell.length_b   1.000
_cell.length_c   1.000
_cell.angle_alpha   90.00
_cell.angle_beta   90.00
_cell.angle_gamma   90.00
#
_symmetry.space_group_name_H-M   'P 1'
#
loop_
_entity.id
_entity.type
_entity.pdbx_description
1 polymer ?
#
loop_
_entity_poly.entity_id
_entity_poly.type
_entity_poly.pdbx_seq_one_letter_code
_entity_poly.pdbx_strand_id
1 'polypeptide(L)'
;MRRISAYLCAAAFALLSVLPADAANNYAFETMLTPSTDDASVGDIVTVECNVYGITDVNGLIAIDTTVEYDPAILEYQDTEVLFPELWTGDNEDLTRAEVGADGKGGVFLSFANDGRPGKGVTEGTITAKLQFRVKSGEGTTTKLRIYSGDSTFALNDLGETVYGRGCAADLPIAEDITIKIIICCASVAVILVTALLCMKNRKKQKPQPVKK
;
A
#
# COMPACT_ATOMS: atom_id res chain seq x y z
N MET A 1 -38.97 8.50 33.96
CA MET A 1 -38.10 8.53 32.77
C MET A 1 -36.61 8.76 33.05
N ARG A 2 -36.16 9.24 34.22
CA ARG A 2 -34.73 9.50 34.52
C ARG A 2 -33.88 8.25 34.86
N ARG A 3 -34.46 7.10 35.15
CA ARG A 3 -33.70 5.88 35.54
C ARG A 3 -33.30 5.00 34.35
N ILE A 4 -33.96 5.11 33.19
CA ILE A 4 -33.65 4.32 31.99
C ILE A 4 -32.37 4.85 31.28
N SER A 5 -32.12 6.16 31.33
CA SER A 5 -30.89 6.76 30.74
C SER A 5 -29.60 6.31 31.42
N ALA A 6 -29.64 6.06 32.74
CA ALA A 6 -28.45 5.64 33.49
C ALA A 6 -27.99 4.21 33.14
N TYR A 7 -28.94 3.33 32.87
CA TYR A 7 -28.61 1.93 32.48
C TYR A 7 -28.12 1.81 31.06
N LEU A 8 -28.60 2.68 30.15
CA LEU A 8 -28.08 2.73 28.75
C LEU A 8 -26.64 3.24 28.67
N CYS A 9 -26.27 4.24 29.49
CA CYS A 9 -24.88 4.70 29.55
C CYS A 9 -23.95 3.67 30.21
N ALA A 10 -24.40 2.94 31.23
CA ALA A 10 -23.60 1.89 31.87
C ALA A 10 -23.37 0.69 30.92
N ALA A 11 -24.38 0.31 30.13
CA ALA A 11 -24.25 -0.75 29.12
C ALA A 11 -23.34 -0.34 27.94
N ALA A 12 -23.36 0.92 27.53
CA ALA A 12 -22.45 1.43 26.50
C ALA A 12 -20.99 1.46 26.97
N PHE A 13 -20.74 1.78 28.25
CA PHE A 13 -19.40 1.75 28.84
C PHE A 13 -18.87 0.32 29.01
N ALA A 14 -19.75 -0.65 29.32
CA ALA A 14 -19.34 -2.07 29.44
C ALA A 14 -19.03 -2.72 28.09
N LEU A 15 -19.63 -2.24 26.99
CA LEU A 15 -19.32 -2.72 25.63
C LEU A 15 -18.01 -2.14 25.08
N LEU A 16 -17.53 -1.00 25.58
CA LEU A 16 -16.25 -0.41 25.21
C LEU A 16 -15.04 -1.07 25.91
N SER A 17 -15.27 -1.88 26.93
CA SER A 17 -14.19 -2.57 27.67
C SER A 17 -13.93 -4.01 27.18
N VAL A 18 -14.61 -4.46 26.12
CA VAL A 18 -14.34 -5.75 25.44
C VAL A 18 -13.76 -5.46 24.03
N LEU A 19 -12.88 -4.47 23.93
CA LEU A 19 -11.87 -4.55 22.89
C LEU A 19 -10.98 -5.73 23.32
N PRO A 20 -10.75 -6.75 22.45
CA PRO A 20 -9.72 -7.72 22.75
C PRO A 20 -8.48 -6.89 23.07
N ALA A 21 -7.95 -7.03 24.30
CA ALA A 21 -6.58 -6.66 24.53
C ALA A 21 -5.85 -7.49 23.49
N ASP A 22 -5.37 -6.86 22.42
CA ASP A 22 -4.34 -7.44 21.57
C ASP A 22 -3.35 -7.94 22.59
N ALA A 23 -3.23 -9.26 22.70
CA ALA A 23 -2.24 -9.86 23.58
C ALA A 23 -0.98 -9.10 23.22
N ALA A 24 -0.39 -8.39 24.18
CA ALA A 24 0.76 -7.55 23.91
C ALA A 24 1.85 -8.48 23.37
N ASN A 25 1.82 -8.73 22.10
CA ASN A 25 2.90 -9.38 21.40
C ASN A 25 4.05 -8.39 21.55
N ASN A 26 5.01 -8.73 22.39
CA ASN A 26 6.22 -7.95 22.56
C ASN A 26 7.02 -8.10 21.27
N TYR A 27 6.67 -7.27 20.29
CA TYR A 27 7.48 -7.18 19.08
C TYR A 27 8.79 -6.49 19.42
N ALA A 28 9.88 -7.03 18.90
CA ALA A 28 11.23 -6.51 19.11
C ALA A 28 11.53 -5.27 18.24
N PHE A 29 10.73 -5.05 17.20
CA PHE A 29 10.80 -3.90 16.31
C PHE A 29 9.47 -3.69 15.57
N GLU A 30 9.34 -2.54 14.94
CA GLU A 30 8.16 -2.17 14.15
C GLU A 30 8.55 -1.93 12.69
N THR A 31 7.58 -2.12 11.78
CA THR A 31 7.73 -1.76 10.36
C THR A 31 6.71 -0.69 9.98
N MET A 32 7.04 0.10 8.96
CA MET A 32 6.15 1.10 8.39
C MET A 32 6.34 1.17 6.87
N LEU A 33 5.24 1.20 6.15
CA LEU A 33 5.22 1.43 4.70
C LEU A 33 4.68 2.83 4.42
N THR A 34 5.41 3.61 3.63
CA THR A 34 5.02 4.97 3.27
C THR A 34 5.17 5.16 1.76
N PRO A 35 4.07 5.16 0.99
CA PRO A 35 4.10 5.53 -0.42
C PRO A 35 4.51 7.00 -0.61
N SER A 36 5.26 7.30 -1.67
CA SER A 36 5.73 8.65 -2.00
C SER A 36 4.63 9.57 -2.54
N THR A 37 3.46 9.02 -2.83
CA THR A 37 2.30 9.77 -3.36
C THR A 37 1.00 9.17 -2.83
N ASP A 38 0.00 10.03 -2.67
CA ASP A 38 -1.37 9.67 -2.29
C ASP A 38 -2.26 9.43 -3.53
N ASP A 39 -1.72 9.64 -4.74
CA ASP A 39 -2.48 9.53 -6.00
C ASP A 39 -1.50 9.22 -7.15
N ALA A 40 -1.42 7.96 -7.53
CA ALA A 40 -0.53 7.48 -8.60
C ALA A 40 -1.32 7.23 -9.88
N SER A 41 -0.71 7.49 -11.04
CA SER A 41 -1.30 7.20 -12.35
C SER A 41 -0.72 5.93 -12.96
N VAL A 42 -1.47 5.28 -13.85
CA VAL A 42 -0.93 4.16 -14.64
C VAL A 42 0.26 4.62 -15.46
N GLY A 43 1.37 3.91 -15.35
CA GLY A 43 2.66 4.24 -15.98
C GLY A 43 3.67 4.90 -15.02
N ASP A 44 3.23 5.45 -13.90
CA ASP A 44 4.10 6.08 -12.91
C ASP A 44 5.01 5.05 -12.22
N ILE A 45 6.19 5.54 -11.80
CA ILE A 45 7.06 4.86 -10.85
C ILE A 45 6.79 5.46 -9.47
N VAL A 46 6.28 4.64 -8.56
CA VAL A 46 6.01 5.02 -7.17
C VAL A 46 7.08 4.43 -6.28
N THR A 47 7.68 5.26 -5.42
CA THR A 47 8.57 4.80 -4.37
C THR A 47 7.76 4.51 -3.11
N VAL A 48 7.99 3.36 -2.49
CA VAL A 48 7.40 2.99 -1.20
C VAL A 48 8.56 2.80 -0.22
N GLU A 49 8.63 3.66 0.79
CA GLU A 49 9.62 3.50 1.86
C GLU A 49 9.13 2.43 2.84
N CYS A 50 9.94 1.40 3.02
CA CYS A 50 9.79 0.39 4.06
C CYS A 50 10.79 0.70 5.16
N ASN A 51 10.30 1.17 6.29
CA ASN A 51 11.12 1.50 7.45
C ASN A 51 11.02 0.40 8.50
N VAL A 52 12.17 -0.05 9.02
CA VAL A 52 12.29 -0.86 10.22
C VAL A 52 12.83 0.04 11.33
N TYR A 53 12.10 0.17 12.42
CA TYR A 53 12.38 1.12 13.49
C TYR A 53 11.85 0.62 14.85
N GLY A 54 12.02 1.42 15.90
CA GLY A 54 11.45 1.13 17.23
C GLY A 54 12.01 -0.16 17.83
N ILE A 55 13.31 -0.40 17.65
CA ILE A 55 13.98 -1.59 18.19
C ILE A 55 13.92 -1.55 19.72
N THR A 56 13.36 -2.61 20.33
CA THR A 56 13.19 -2.75 21.79
C THR A 56 14.01 -3.89 22.37
N ASP A 57 14.60 -4.75 21.52
CA ASP A 57 15.48 -5.83 21.99
C ASP A 57 16.77 -5.24 22.55
N VAL A 58 17.05 -5.53 23.81
CA VAL A 58 18.23 -5.00 24.53
C VAL A 58 19.57 -5.53 24.00
N ASN A 59 19.53 -6.67 23.31
CA ASN A 59 20.71 -7.26 22.69
C ASN A 59 20.95 -6.70 21.28
N GLY A 60 20.00 -5.90 20.76
CA GLY A 60 20.03 -5.33 19.41
C GLY A 60 19.88 -6.38 18.31
N LEU A 61 19.66 -5.90 17.10
CA LEU A 61 19.41 -6.73 15.91
C LEU A 61 20.67 -6.80 15.05
N ILE A 62 21.01 -8.00 14.55
CA ILE A 62 22.14 -8.24 13.65
C ILE A 62 21.70 -8.65 12.24
N ALA A 63 20.48 -9.17 12.11
CA ALA A 63 19.87 -9.48 10.81
C ALA A 63 18.35 -9.29 10.91
N ILE A 64 17.73 -8.90 9.81
CA ILE A 64 16.29 -8.67 9.72
C ILE A 64 15.80 -9.21 8.40
N ASP A 65 14.74 -10.01 8.45
CA ASP A 65 14.03 -10.53 7.29
C ASP A 65 12.58 -10.07 7.31
N THR A 66 12.09 -9.54 6.18
CA THR A 66 10.70 -9.14 6.01
C THR A 66 10.27 -9.26 4.55
N THR A 67 8.96 -9.38 4.33
CA THR A 67 8.39 -9.44 2.98
C THR A 67 7.29 -8.39 2.82
N VAL A 68 7.41 -7.58 1.78
CA VAL A 68 6.36 -6.64 1.36
C VAL A 68 5.49 -7.33 0.31
N GLU A 69 4.27 -7.69 0.68
CA GLU A 69 3.26 -8.24 -0.23
C GLU A 69 2.60 -7.11 -1.04
N TYR A 70 2.37 -7.35 -2.33
CA TYR A 70 1.69 -6.44 -3.26
C TYR A 70 0.85 -7.19 -4.28
N ASP A 71 -0.03 -6.50 -5.01
CA ASP A 71 -0.79 -7.06 -6.13
C ASP A 71 0.01 -6.93 -7.44
N PRO A 72 0.52 -8.03 -8.01
CA PRO A 72 1.31 -7.99 -9.23
C PRO A 72 0.46 -7.74 -10.50
N ALA A 73 -0.87 -7.76 -10.41
CA ALA A 73 -1.73 -7.32 -11.50
C ALA A 73 -1.74 -5.79 -11.63
N ILE A 74 -1.56 -5.08 -10.51
CA ILE A 74 -1.59 -3.62 -10.43
C ILE A 74 -0.19 -3.03 -10.44
N LEU A 75 0.73 -3.60 -9.67
CA LEU A 75 2.10 -3.11 -9.49
C LEU A 75 3.12 -4.07 -10.10
N GLU A 76 4.22 -3.52 -10.60
CA GLU A 76 5.39 -4.26 -11.04
C GLU A 76 6.60 -3.74 -10.28
N TYR A 77 7.23 -4.61 -9.50
CA TYR A 77 8.46 -4.27 -8.81
C TYR A 77 9.58 -3.95 -9.81
N GLN A 78 10.35 -2.90 -9.55
CA GLN A 78 11.44 -2.44 -10.41
C GLN A 78 12.79 -2.56 -9.73
N ASP A 79 12.94 -1.97 -8.54
CA ASP A 79 14.25 -1.85 -7.86
C ASP A 79 14.09 -1.57 -6.35
N THR A 80 15.19 -1.69 -5.62
CA THR A 80 15.30 -1.33 -4.20
C THR A 80 16.62 -0.61 -3.92
N GLU A 81 16.55 0.51 -3.19
CA GLU A 81 17.69 1.18 -2.56
C GLU A 81 17.59 1.00 -1.04
N VAL A 82 18.64 0.53 -0.40
CA VAL A 82 18.68 0.34 1.07
C VAL A 82 19.58 1.38 1.71
N LEU A 83 19.09 2.04 2.76
CA LEU A 83 19.80 3.00 3.59
C LEU A 83 19.93 2.44 5.00
N PHE A 84 21.14 2.20 5.42
CA PHE A 84 21.45 1.73 6.77
C PHE A 84 21.74 2.88 7.73
N PRO A 85 21.33 2.77 9.02
CA PRO A 85 21.74 3.75 10.03
C PRO A 85 23.25 3.67 10.31
N GLU A 86 23.84 4.75 10.84
CA GLU A 86 25.27 4.80 11.15
C GLU A 86 25.74 3.69 12.11
N LEU A 87 24.83 3.23 12.98
CA LEU A 87 25.13 2.15 13.92
C LEU A 87 25.15 0.76 13.27
N TRP A 88 24.59 0.62 12.07
CA TRP A 88 24.67 -0.60 11.29
C TRP A 88 26.02 -0.67 10.57
N THR A 89 27.07 -1.07 11.33
CA THR A 89 28.47 -1.03 10.90
C THR A 89 28.93 -2.38 10.38
N GLY A 90 29.92 -2.36 9.49
CA GLY A 90 30.53 -3.54 8.90
C GLY A 90 30.26 -3.67 7.42
N ASP A 91 30.52 -4.84 6.86
CA ASP A 91 30.17 -5.18 5.47
C ASP A 91 28.67 -5.51 5.46
N ASN A 92 27.84 -4.45 5.37
CA ASN A 92 26.39 -4.61 5.35
C ASN A 92 25.98 -5.36 4.09
N GLU A 93 25.23 -6.43 4.29
CA GLU A 93 24.64 -7.19 3.20
C GLU A 93 23.15 -6.87 3.11
N ASP A 94 22.71 -6.56 1.91
CA ASP A 94 21.30 -6.49 1.55
C ASP A 94 21.00 -7.54 0.47
N LEU A 95 19.98 -8.32 0.69
CA LEU A 95 19.42 -9.22 -0.29
C LEU A 95 17.97 -8.83 -0.53
N THR A 96 17.71 -8.35 -1.73
CA THR A 96 16.36 -8.05 -2.17
C THR A 96 15.97 -8.99 -3.31
N ARG A 97 14.80 -9.64 -3.18
CA ARG A 97 14.28 -10.54 -4.20
C ARG A 97 12.78 -10.36 -4.34
N ALA A 98 12.33 -10.14 -5.56
CA ALA A 98 10.91 -10.11 -5.87
C ALA A 98 10.45 -11.43 -6.50
N GLU A 99 9.35 -11.96 -6.01
CA GLU A 99 8.72 -13.18 -6.53
C GLU A 99 7.21 -13.02 -6.61
N VAL A 100 6.58 -13.77 -7.51
CA VAL A 100 5.13 -13.95 -7.52
C VAL A 100 4.84 -15.37 -7.06
N GLY A 101 4.12 -15.47 -5.94
CA GLY A 101 3.76 -16.76 -5.34
C GLY A 101 2.72 -17.53 -6.17
N ALA A 102 2.54 -18.80 -5.84
CA ALA A 102 1.54 -19.66 -6.49
C ALA A 102 0.08 -19.20 -6.21
N ASP A 103 -0.12 -18.39 -5.19
CA ASP A 103 -1.39 -17.74 -4.84
C ASP A 103 -1.67 -16.49 -5.69
N GLY A 104 -0.77 -16.13 -6.60
CA GLY A 104 -0.88 -14.96 -7.47
C GLY A 104 -0.51 -13.64 -6.81
N LYS A 105 0.00 -13.65 -5.58
CA LYS A 105 0.48 -12.45 -4.90
C LYS A 105 1.95 -12.22 -5.18
N GLY A 106 2.34 -10.96 -5.31
CA GLY A 106 3.73 -10.53 -5.38
C GLY A 106 4.31 -10.33 -3.99
N GLY A 107 5.56 -10.70 -3.80
CA GLY A 107 6.31 -10.44 -2.59
C GLY A 107 7.70 -9.88 -2.92
N VAL A 108 8.09 -8.79 -2.26
CA VAL A 108 9.46 -8.33 -2.24
C VAL A 108 10.07 -8.76 -0.91
N PHE A 109 10.92 -9.76 -0.96
CA PHE A 109 11.69 -10.23 0.19
C PHE A 109 12.87 -9.28 0.42
N LEU A 110 13.00 -8.80 1.65
CA LEU A 110 14.07 -7.93 2.11
C LEU A 110 14.80 -8.65 3.24
N SER A 111 16.11 -8.86 3.08
CA SER A 111 16.98 -9.40 4.10
C SER A 111 18.16 -8.47 4.31
N PHE A 112 18.35 -8.01 5.53
CA PHE A 112 19.42 -7.10 5.92
C PHE A 112 20.28 -7.79 6.97
N ALA A 113 21.59 -7.77 6.80
CA ALA A 113 22.52 -8.28 7.80
C ALA A 113 23.68 -7.32 7.97
N ASN A 114 24.16 -7.18 9.21
CA ASN A 114 25.44 -6.56 9.48
C ASN A 114 26.55 -7.64 9.49
N ASP A 115 27.79 -7.26 9.82
CA ASP A 115 28.96 -8.17 9.81
C ASP A 115 28.84 -9.35 10.81
N GLY A 116 27.74 -9.47 11.56
CA GLY A 116 27.44 -10.58 12.46
C GLY A 116 28.39 -10.72 13.65
N ARG A 117 29.20 -9.70 13.95
CA ARG A 117 30.13 -9.77 15.09
C ARG A 117 29.39 -9.59 16.41
N PRO A 118 29.66 -10.40 17.43
CA PRO A 118 29.09 -10.24 18.75
C PRO A 118 29.30 -8.83 19.31
N GLY A 119 28.27 -8.28 19.96
CA GLY A 119 28.23 -6.92 20.49
C GLY A 119 28.03 -5.83 19.45
N LYS A 120 27.53 -6.18 18.26
CA LYS A 120 27.22 -5.28 17.14
C LYS A 120 25.75 -5.17 16.82
N GLY A 121 24.90 -5.78 17.64
CA GLY A 121 23.45 -5.62 17.49
C GLY A 121 23.02 -4.17 17.59
N VAL A 122 22.20 -3.75 16.64
CA VAL A 122 21.65 -2.37 16.56
C VAL A 122 20.45 -2.28 17.48
N THR A 123 20.51 -1.38 18.46
CA THR A 123 19.45 -1.13 19.43
C THR A 123 18.62 0.12 19.13
N GLU A 124 19.05 0.92 18.17
CA GLU A 124 18.37 2.16 17.80
C GLU A 124 18.64 2.51 16.32
N GLY A 125 17.88 3.45 15.80
CA GLY A 125 17.97 3.89 14.40
C GLY A 125 16.88 3.29 13.53
N THR A 126 16.94 3.60 12.24
CA THR A 126 15.97 3.15 11.22
C THR A 126 16.71 2.62 10.01
N ILE A 127 16.36 1.41 9.58
CA ILE A 127 16.76 0.89 8.27
C ILE A 127 15.63 1.25 7.31
N THR A 128 15.97 1.87 6.18
CA THR A 128 15.00 2.28 5.17
C THR A 128 15.31 1.57 3.86
N ALA A 129 14.35 0.78 3.36
CA ALA A 129 14.38 0.26 2.00
C ALA A 129 13.39 1.08 1.14
N LYS A 130 13.87 1.66 0.06
CA LYS A 130 13.05 2.38 -0.93
C LYS A 130 12.73 1.45 -2.09
N LEU A 131 11.53 0.93 -2.09
CA LEU A 131 11.02 0.02 -3.11
C LEU A 131 10.40 0.82 -4.25
N GLN A 132 10.80 0.55 -5.47
CA GLN A 132 10.23 1.18 -6.66
C GLN A 132 9.26 0.24 -7.35
N PHE A 133 8.05 0.72 -7.58
CA PHE A 133 7.00 0.00 -8.30
C PHE A 133 6.50 0.81 -9.48
N ARG A 134 6.35 0.17 -10.63
CA ARG A 134 5.60 0.72 -11.77
C ARG A 134 4.12 0.37 -11.61
N VAL A 135 3.25 1.35 -11.75
CA VAL A 135 1.80 1.15 -11.80
C VAL A 135 1.42 0.67 -13.20
N LYS A 136 0.88 -0.56 -13.31
CA LYS A 136 0.49 -1.18 -14.58
C LYS A 136 -0.98 -0.98 -14.92
N SER A 137 -1.82 -0.95 -13.90
CA SER A 137 -3.30 -0.92 -14.04
C SER A 137 -3.96 -0.46 -12.73
N GLY A 138 -5.29 -0.50 -12.66
CA GLY A 138 -6.03 -0.24 -11.44
C GLY A 138 -6.58 1.17 -11.34
N GLU A 139 -6.79 1.86 -12.47
CA GLU A 139 -7.38 3.20 -12.53
C GLU A 139 -8.67 3.30 -11.70
N GLY A 140 -8.74 4.31 -10.83
CA GLY A 140 -9.87 4.53 -9.92
C GLY A 140 -10.00 3.52 -8.79
N THR A 141 -8.96 2.73 -8.51
CA THR A 141 -8.92 1.76 -7.40
C THR A 141 -7.86 2.12 -6.37
N THR A 142 -7.85 1.39 -5.27
CA THR A 142 -6.78 1.46 -4.27
C THR A 142 -6.15 0.08 -4.16
N THR A 143 -4.83 0.01 -4.37
CA THR A 143 -4.07 -1.21 -4.08
C THR A 143 -3.44 -1.14 -2.69
N LYS A 144 -3.16 -2.29 -2.13
CA LYS A 144 -2.62 -2.41 -0.77
C LYS A 144 -1.27 -3.09 -0.77
N LEU A 145 -0.31 -2.46 -0.11
CA LEU A 145 0.97 -3.09 0.26
C LEU A 145 0.90 -3.53 1.71
N ARG A 146 1.48 -4.67 2.04
CA ARG A 146 1.39 -5.24 3.39
C ARG A 146 2.66 -5.95 3.82
N ILE A 147 2.98 -5.81 5.09
CA ILE A 147 3.94 -6.62 5.82
C ILE A 147 3.17 -7.36 6.92
N TYR A 148 3.32 -8.67 7.00
CA TYR A 148 2.70 -9.46 8.06
C TYR A 148 3.62 -9.52 9.28
N SER A 149 3.03 -9.48 10.47
CA SER A 149 3.75 -9.64 11.75
C SER A 149 4.15 -11.10 11.99
N GLY A 150 5.10 -11.30 12.90
CA GLY A 150 5.50 -12.64 13.34
C GLY A 150 6.41 -13.34 12.33
N ASP A 151 6.13 -14.59 11.97
CA ASP A 151 7.00 -15.45 11.16
C ASP A 151 7.38 -14.87 9.78
N SER A 152 6.61 -13.91 9.28
CA SER A 152 6.91 -13.19 8.02
C SER A 152 7.77 -11.94 8.21
N THR A 153 8.05 -11.56 9.46
CA THR A 153 8.85 -10.38 9.81
C THR A 153 9.58 -10.69 11.11
N PHE A 154 10.82 -11.11 10.98
CA PHE A 154 11.64 -11.54 12.10
C PHE A 154 13.07 -11.00 11.98
N ALA A 155 13.80 -11.09 13.06
CA ALA A 155 15.19 -10.69 13.14
C ALA A 155 15.99 -11.69 13.98
N LEU A 156 17.29 -11.69 13.82
CA LEU A 156 18.22 -12.29 14.77
C LEU A 156 18.79 -11.19 15.65
N ASN A 157 18.78 -11.41 16.97
CA ASN A 157 19.50 -10.54 17.90
C ASN A 157 20.96 -10.94 18.04
N ASP A 158 21.75 -10.16 18.79
CA ASP A 158 23.19 -10.39 18.99
C ASP A 158 23.51 -11.71 19.73
N LEU A 159 22.52 -12.34 20.36
CA LEU A 159 22.64 -13.68 20.96
C LEU A 159 22.29 -14.80 19.96
N GLY A 160 21.90 -14.48 18.73
CA GLY A 160 21.45 -15.44 17.74
C GLY A 160 20.03 -15.97 17.98
N GLU A 161 19.23 -15.28 18.82
CA GLU A 161 17.85 -15.63 19.08
C GLU A 161 16.93 -14.98 18.04
N THR A 162 15.91 -15.71 17.60
CA THR A 162 14.88 -15.16 16.71
C THR A 162 13.91 -14.30 17.50
N VAL A 163 13.74 -13.07 17.06
CA VAL A 163 12.78 -12.11 17.58
C VAL A 163 11.86 -11.64 16.46
N TYR A 164 10.65 -11.21 16.81
CA TYR A 164 9.61 -10.92 15.81
C TYR A 164 9.33 -9.43 15.71
N GLY A 165 9.00 -8.99 14.49
CA GLY A 165 8.60 -7.63 14.20
C GLY A 165 7.09 -7.46 14.04
N ARG A 166 6.63 -6.25 14.25
CA ARG A 166 5.25 -5.82 13.95
C ARG A 166 5.15 -5.42 12.48
N GLY A 167 4.26 -6.09 11.76
CA GLY A 167 3.94 -5.73 10.38
C GLY A 167 3.02 -4.51 10.30
N CYS A 168 2.84 -4.03 9.07
CA CYS A 168 2.00 -2.87 8.75
C CYS A 168 1.32 -3.03 7.40
N ALA A 169 0.48 -2.07 7.03
CA ALA A 169 -0.07 -1.95 5.69
C ALA A 169 -0.16 -0.49 5.27
N ALA A 170 -0.03 -0.25 3.96
CA ALA A 170 -0.26 1.06 3.35
C ALA A 170 -1.19 0.91 2.14
N ASP A 171 -2.06 1.87 1.96
CA ASP A 171 -2.93 1.98 0.80
C ASP A 171 -2.25 2.89 -0.24
N LEU A 172 -2.31 2.51 -1.51
CA LEU A 172 -1.85 3.30 -2.64
C LEU A 172 -3.04 3.51 -3.60
N PRO A 173 -3.68 4.69 -3.58
CA PRO A 173 -4.72 5.05 -4.53
C PRO A 173 -4.15 5.20 -5.94
N ILE A 174 -4.89 4.73 -6.93
CA ILE A 174 -4.57 4.86 -8.35
C ILE A 174 -5.58 5.80 -8.99
N ALA A 175 -5.11 6.92 -9.52
CA ALA A 175 -5.94 7.94 -10.14
C ALA A 175 -6.78 7.40 -11.28
N GLU A 176 -7.96 7.94 -11.46
CA GLU A 176 -8.74 7.75 -12.68
C GLU A 176 -8.13 8.56 -13.82
N ASP A 177 -7.98 7.98 -15.01
CA ASP A 177 -7.61 8.74 -16.20
C ASP A 177 -8.79 9.63 -16.66
N ILE A 178 -8.78 10.87 -16.16
CA ILE A 178 -9.77 11.89 -16.50
C ILE A 178 -9.77 12.17 -18.01
N THR A 179 -8.64 11.99 -18.68
CA THR A 179 -8.48 12.26 -20.13
C THR A 179 -9.39 11.34 -20.94
N ILE A 180 -9.46 10.06 -20.59
CA ILE A 180 -10.35 9.09 -21.24
C ILE A 180 -11.80 9.47 -21.02
N LYS A 181 -12.18 9.86 -19.79
CA LYS A 181 -13.56 10.31 -19.47
C LYS A 181 -13.93 11.55 -20.26
N ILE A 182 -13.04 12.53 -20.39
CA ILE A 182 -13.27 13.74 -21.20
C ILE A 182 -13.45 13.38 -22.68
N ILE A 183 -12.64 12.50 -23.23
CA ILE A 183 -12.74 12.05 -24.63
C ILE A 183 -14.09 11.37 -24.87
N ILE A 184 -14.51 10.48 -24.00
CA ILE A 184 -15.81 9.79 -24.10
C ILE A 184 -16.97 10.79 -24.01
N CYS A 185 -16.93 11.73 -23.08
CA CYS A 185 -17.93 12.80 -22.98
C CYS A 185 -17.98 13.66 -24.24
N CYS A 186 -16.85 14.11 -24.77
CA CYS A 186 -16.79 14.90 -25.98
C CYS A 186 -17.32 14.12 -27.21
N ALA A 187 -16.98 12.86 -27.35
CA ALA A 187 -17.48 11.99 -28.41
C ALA A 187 -19.00 11.80 -28.34
N SER A 188 -19.56 11.58 -27.14
CA SER A 188 -21.01 11.44 -26.95
C SER A 188 -21.75 12.73 -27.27
N VAL A 189 -21.25 13.89 -26.86
CA VAL A 189 -21.82 15.20 -27.22
C VAL A 189 -21.79 15.41 -28.73
N ALA A 190 -20.68 15.07 -29.40
CA ALA A 190 -20.58 15.18 -30.86
C ALA A 190 -21.60 14.30 -31.58
N VAL A 191 -21.80 13.05 -31.13
CA VAL A 191 -22.84 12.14 -31.69
C VAL A 191 -24.24 12.73 -31.52
N ILE A 192 -24.58 13.29 -30.35
CA ILE A 192 -25.87 13.92 -30.08
C ILE A 192 -26.11 15.11 -31.01
N LEU A 193 -25.09 15.98 -31.21
CA LEU A 193 -25.18 17.13 -32.10
C LEU A 193 -25.37 16.72 -33.54
N VAL A 194 -24.61 15.72 -34.03
CA VAL A 194 -24.80 15.20 -35.40
C VAL A 194 -26.18 14.63 -35.61
N THR A 195 -26.70 13.87 -34.64
CA THR A 195 -28.04 13.28 -34.69
C THR A 195 -29.12 14.36 -34.72
N ALA A 196 -28.98 15.40 -33.88
CA ALA A 196 -29.92 16.55 -33.86
C ALA A 196 -29.92 17.30 -35.19
N LEU A 197 -28.75 17.54 -35.78
CA LEU A 197 -28.64 18.20 -37.09
C LEU A 197 -29.27 17.38 -38.22
N LEU A 198 -29.07 16.07 -38.22
CA LEU A 198 -29.70 15.17 -39.20
C LEU A 198 -31.25 15.18 -39.04
N CYS A 199 -31.76 15.15 -37.83
CA CYS A 199 -33.21 15.27 -37.56
C CYS A 199 -33.79 16.60 -38.04
N MET A 200 -33.09 17.73 -37.81
CA MET A 200 -33.50 19.04 -38.30
C MET A 200 -33.51 19.13 -39.83
N LYS A 201 -32.46 18.53 -40.49
CA LYS A 201 -32.39 18.49 -41.95
C LYS A 201 -33.53 17.66 -42.56
N ASN A 202 -33.91 16.56 -41.92
CA ASN A 202 -35.03 15.72 -42.39
C ASN A 202 -36.40 16.42 -42.20
N ARG A 203 -36.62 17.17 -41.10
CA ARG A 203 -37.83 17.97 -40.91
C ARG A 203 -38.00 19.07 -41.96
N LYS A 204 -36.88 19.69 -42.45
CA LYS A 204 -36.98 20.71 -43.51
C LYS A 204 -37.38 20.13 -44.86
N LYS A 205 -37.17 18.84 -45.12
CA LYS A 205 -37.57 18.16 -46.38
C LYS A 205 -39.05 17.79 -46.40
N GLN A 206 -39.76 17.71 -45.27
CA GLN A 206 -41.20 17.46 -45.17
C GLN A 206 -41.98 18.78 -45.17
N LYS A 207 -41.82 19.61 -46.22
CA LYS A 207 -42.77 20.70 -46.45
C LYS A 207 -44.13 20.11 -46.77
N PRO A 208 -45.22 20.55 -46.12
CA PRO A 208 -46.56 20.08 -46.46
C PRO A 208 -46.85 20.42 -47.92
N GLN A 209 -47.34 19.43 -48.68
CA GLN A 209 -47.86 19.68 -50.02
C GLN A 209 -49.07 20.60 -49.93
N PRO A 210 -49.16 21.62 -50.78
CA PRO A 210 -50.31 22.48 -50.81
C PRO A 210 -51.57 21.66 -51.15
N VAL A 211 -52.58 21.71 -50.29
CA VAL A 211 -53.87 21.10 -50.51
C VAL A 211 -54.48 21.81 -51.76
N LYS A 212 -54.56 21.09 -52.86
CA LYS A 212 -55.33 21.58 -54.06
C LYS A 212 -56.81 21.63 -53.67
N LYS A 213 -57.40 22.80 -53.68
CA LYS A 213 -58.84 23.04 -53.62
C LYS A 213 -59.46 22.71 -55.00
#